data_bcac37cb3e9102894f0c8815c1c5ff5b
#
_entry.id   bcac37cb3e9102894f0c8815c1c5ff5b
#
_cell.length_a   1.000
_cell.length_b   1.000
_cell.length_c   1.000
_cell.angle_alpha   90.00
_cell.angle_beta   90.00
_cell.angle_gamma   90.00
#
_symmetry.space_group_name_H-M   'P 1'
#
loop_
_entity.id
_entity.type
_entity.pdbx_description
1 polymer ?
#
loop_
_entity_poly.entity_id
_entity_poly.type
_entity_poly.pdbx_seq_one_letter_code
_entity_poly.pdbx_strand_id
1 'polypeptide(L)'
;MGKIYTALGLMSGTSLDGIDFSIIQTNGKEYLSLSGNNYLEFSNTLRQKIRGIKSKITSTNECKEIIKSDEYKDLSNEITMFHQEGIRQIVGYGGGRPIDVIAFHGITLWHKPSDKYTHQIGDAKILKKSIAKYKNLKNSEIIFNFRKNDILNEGQGAPLTP
;
A
#
# COMPACT_ATOMS: atom_id res chain seq x y z
N MET A 1 -29.05 4.13 -10.56
CA MET A 1 -27.87 3.39 -10.05
C MET A 1 -26.69 4.36 -10.02
N GLY A 2 -25.97 4.43 -8.91
CA GLY A 2 -24.75 5.24 -8.82
C GLY A 2 -23.64 4.70 -9.72
N LYS A 3 -22.59 5.52 -9.99
CA LYS A 3 -21.40 5.09 -10.73
C LYS A 3 -20.73 3.92 -9.99
N ILE A 4 -20.39 2.87 -10.71
CA ILE A 4 -19.62 1.73 -10.20
C ILE A 4 -18.15 1.95 -10.51
N TYR A 5 -17.32 1.84 -9.49
CA TYR A 5 -15.86 1.94 -9.58
C TYR A 5 -15.25 0.54 -9.49
N THR A 6 -14.17 0.33 -10.21
CA THR A 6 -13.30 -0.82 -10.01
C THR A 6 -12.13 -0.38 -9.14
N ALA A 7 -12.00 -0.95 -7.95
CA ALA A 7 -10.96 -0.62 -7.00
C ALA A 7 -10.04 -1.81 -6.77
N LEU A 8 -8.73 -1.55 -6.69
CA LEU A 8 -7.70 -2.51 -6.32
C LEU A 8 -7.15 -2.16 -4.94
N GLY A 9 -7.35 -3.04 -3.98
CA GLY A 9 -6.78 -2.95 -2.64
C GLY A 9 -5.46 -3.71 -2.54
N LEU A 10 -4.48 -3.10 -1.88
CA LEU A 10 -3.16 -3.68 -1.61
C LEU A 10 -2.94 -3.65 -0.10
N MET A 11 -2.78 -4.81 0.53
CA MET A 11 -2.58 -4.92 1.98
C MET A 11 -1.37 -5.76 2.31
N SER A 12 -0.50 -5.26 3.19
CA SER A 12 0.58 -6.03 3.79
C SER A 12 0.52 -5.91 5.31
N GLY A 13 0.46 -7.05 5.97
CA GLY A 13 0.45 -7.15 7.43
C GLY A 13 1.82 -6.93 8.06
N THR A 14 1.83 -6.75 9.38
CA THR A 14 3.06 -6.62 10.19
C THR A 14 3.81 -7.95 10.33
N SER A 15 3.21 -9.07 10.00
CA SER A 15 3.83 -10.40 9.89
C SER A 15 4.94 -10.43 8.83
N LEU A 16 4.84 -9.57 7.81
CA LEU A 16 5.76 -9.51 6.67
C LEU A 16 5.78 -10.80 5.84
N ASP A 17 4.63 -11.47 5.71
CA ASP A 17 4.53 -12.68 4.90
C ASP A 17 4.46 -12.34 3.41
N GLY A 18 3.68 -11.32 3.05
CA GLY A 18 3.49 -10.90 1.67
C GLY A 18 2.51 -9.75 1.55
N ILE A 19 1.98 -9.61 0.34
CA ILE A 19 0.97 -8.62 0.00
C ILE A 19 -0.26 -9.32 -0.55
N ASP A 20 -1.42 -9.01 0.03
CA ASP A 20 -2.72 -9.38 -0.50
C ASP A 20 -3.20 -8.32 -1.50
N PHE A 21 -3.74 -8.78 -2.61
CA PHE A 21 -4.32 -7.97 -3.67
C PHE A 21 -5.76 -8.37 -3.88
N SER A 22 -6.68 -7.41 -3.91
CA SER A 22 -8.10 -7.68 -4.17
C SER A 22 -8.68 -6.64 -5.10
N ILE A 23 -9.38 -7.11 -6.15
CA ILE A 23 -10.13 -6.25 -7.07
C ILE A 23 -11.60 -6.36 -6.72
N ILE A 24 -12.23 -5.22 -6.47
CA ILE A 24 -13.66 -5.12 -6.20
C ILE A 24 -14.33 -4.16 -7.17
N GLN A 25 -15.63 -4.36 -7.39
CA GLN A 25 -16.51 -3.39 -8.01
C GLN A 25 -17.47 -2.87 -6.94
N THR A 26 -17.59 -1.55 -6.81
CA THR A 26 -18.42 -0.93 -5.78
C THR A 26 -18.93 0.43 -6.20
N ASN A 27 -20.10 0.82 -5.71
CA ASN A 27 -20.61 2.18 -5.78
C ASN A 27 -20.29 2.99 -4.50
N GLY A 28 -19.52 2.40 -3.57
CA GLY A 28 -19.15 3.01 -2.30
C GLY A 28 -20.27 3.06 -1.25
N LYS A 29 -21.39 2.38 -1.49
CA LYS A 29 -22.57 2.35 -0.60
C LYS A 29 -23.07 0.91 -0.38
N GLU A 30 -24.05 0.50 -1.17
CA GLU A 30 -24.75 -0.79 -1.02
C GLU A 30 -24.25 -1.89 -1.98
N TYR A 31 -23.48 -1.52 -3.03
CA TYR A 31 -22.99 -2.48 -4.01
C TYR A 31 -21.53 -2.81 -3.79
N LEU A 32 -21.25 -4.09 -3.65
CA LEU A 32 -19.89 -4.65 -3.56
C LEU A 32 -19.85 -6.01 -4.25
N SER A 33 -18.90 -6.21 -5.14
CA SER A 33 -18.61 -7.48 -5.80
C SER A 33 -17.11 -7.73 -5.85
N LEU A 34 -16.66 -8.89 -5.40
CA LEU A 34 -15.26 -9.33 -5.55
C LEU A 34 -15.05 -9.78 -7.00
N SER A 35 -14.03 -9.23 -7.67
CA SER A 35 -13.71 -9.50 -9.07
C SER A 35 -12.39 -10.27 -9.26
N GLY A 36 -11.55 -10.32 -8.23
CA GLY A 36 -10.29 -11.07 -8.26
C GLY A 36 -9.48 -10.86 -6.98
N ASN A 37 -8.63 -11.82 -6.70
CA ASN A 37 -7.63 -11.73 -5.64
C ASN A 37 -6.30 -12.34 -6.09
N ASN A 38 -5.23 -11.97 -5.42
CA ASN A 38 -3.90 -12.55 -5.57
C ASN A 38 -3.12 -12.34 -4.26
N TYR A 39 -2.10 -13.13 -4.08
CA TYR A 39 -1.15 -13.00 -2.98
C TYR A 39 0.27 -13.11 -3.54
N LEU A 40 1.16 -12.23 -3.08
CA LEU A 40 2.57 -12.25 -3.46
C LEU A 40 3.44 -12.30 -2.21
N GLU A 41 4.12 -13.43 -2.02
CA GLU A 41 4.97 -13.68 -0.86
C GLU A 41 6.26 -12.86 -0.94
N PHE A 42 6.69 -12.26 0.18
CA PHE A 42 8.00 -11.62 0.28
C PHE A 42 9.12 -12.66 0.29
N SER A 43 10.18 -12.40 -0.48
CA SER A 43 11.41 -13.17 -0.36
C SER A 43 12.00 -13.03 1.06
N ASN A 44 12.75 -14.05 1.50
CA ASN A 44 13.46 -13.98 2.78
C ASN A 44 14.40 -12.77 2.85
N THR A 45 15.06 -12.44 1.75
CA THR A 45 15.96 -11.28 1.66
C THR A 45 15.22 -9.97 1.88
N LEU A 46 14.07 -9.75 1.20
CA LEU A 46 13.28 -8.53 1.37
C LEU A 46 12.73 -8.45 2.79
N ARG A 47 12.24 -9.56 3.33
CA ARG A 47 11.76 -9.66 4.71
C ARG A 47 12.82 -9.27 5.74
N GLN A 48 14.06 -9.75 5.54
CA GLN A 48 15.20 -9.39 6.41
C GLN A 48 15.55 -7.90 6.32
N LYS A 49 15.57 -7.30 5.13
CA LYS A 49 15.79 -5.87 4.95
C LYS A 49 14.74 -5.03 5.70
N ILE A 50 13.46 -5.39 5.56
CA ILE A 50 12.37 -4.69 6.26
C ILE A 50 12.54 -4.80 7.78
N ARG A 51 12.83 -6.00 8.30
CA ARG A 51 13.08 -6.21 9.73
C ARG A 51 14.30 -5.43 10.21
N GLY A 52 15.37 -5.37 9.40
CA GLY A 52 16.58 -4.61 9.71
C GLY A 52 16.31 -3.11 9.88
N ILE A 53 15.54 -2.49 8.99
CA ILE A 53 15.11 -1.09 9.14
C ILE A 53 14.21 -0.94 10.36
N LYS A 54 13.20 -1.81 10.51
CA LYS A 54 12.21 -1.74 11.59
C LYS A 54 12.86 -1.87 12.98
N SER A 55 13.88 -2.73 13.13
CA SER A 55 14.58 -2.91 14.42
C SER A 55 15.40 -1.71 14.87
N LYS A 56 15.76 -0.80 13.95
CA LYS A 56 16.46 0.45 14.26
C LYS A 56 15.52 1.55 14.76
N ILE A 57 14.20 1.33 14.71
CA ILE A 57 13.19 2.33 15.09
C ILE A 57 12.64 1.97 16.46
N THR A 58 13.04 2.72 17.50
CA THR A 58 12.55 2.57 18.86
C THR A 58 11.76 3.80 19.32
N SER A 59 11.79 4.89 18.54
CA SER A 59 11.08 6.13 18.79
C SER A 59 10.60 6.82 17.50
N THR A 60 9.65 7.72 17.64
CA THR A 60 9.17 8.55 16.53
C THR A 60 10.29 9.41 15.92
N ASN A 61 11.22 9.91 16.74
CA ASN A 61 12.35 10.71 16.25
C ASN A 61 13.32 9.86 15.42
N GLU A 62 13.66 8.67 15.88
CA GLU A 62 14.49 7.73 15.09
C GLU A 62 13.81 7.37 13.77
N CYS A 63 12.50 7.12 13.76
CA CYS A 63 11.77 6.90 12.52
C CYS A 63 11.94 8.08 11.56
N LYS A 64 11.80 9.33 12.04
CA LYS A 64 11.96 10.53 11.22
C LYS A 64 13.38 10.70 10.66
N GLU A 65 14.40 10.22 11.36
CA GLU A 65 15.78 10.26 10.87
C GLU A 65 16.05 9.12 9.86
N ILE A 66 15.62 7.91 10.18
CA ILE A 66 15.82 6.73 9.33
C ILE A 66 15.19 6.93 7.94
N ILE A 67 14.00 7.54 7.84
CA ILE A 67 13.34 7.78 6.54
C ILE A 67 14.10 8.72 5.61
N LYS A 68 15.11 9.45 6.11
CA LYS A 68 15.98 10.32 5.30
C LYS A 68 17.18 9.56 4.71
N SER A 69 17.51 8.39 5.26
CA SER A 69 18.68 7.60 4.84
C SER A 69 18.51 7.02 3.45
N ASP A 70 19.64 6.78 2.79
CA ASP A 70 19.62 6.14 1.46
C ASP A 70 19.21 4.67 1.55
N GLU A 71 19.62 3.96 2.62
CA GLU A 71 19.15 2.60 2.90
C GLU A 71 17.62 2.50 2.94
N TYR A 72 16.95 3.48 3.58
CA TYR A 72 15.49 3.53 3.60
C TYR A 72 14.91 3.82 2.22
N LYS A 73 15.48 4.77 1.46
CA LYS A 73 15.00 5.14 0.12
C LYS A 73 15.09 3.95 -0.83
N ASP A 74 16.21 3.22 -0.80
CA ASP A 74 16.41 2.03 -1.63
C ASP A 74 15.41 0.93 -1.28
N LEU A 75 15.20 0.67 0.01
CA LEU A 75 14.20 -0.30 0.45
C LEU A 75 12.77 0.15 0.08
N SER A 76 12.45 1.44 0.19
CA SER A 76 11.16 1.99 -0.21
C SER A 76 10.90 1.78 -1.70
N ASN A 77 11.92 1.98 -2.54
CA ASN A 77 11.84 1.71 -3.97
C ASN A 77 11.63 0.20 -4.23
N GLU A 78 12.40 -0.68 -3.59
CA GLU A 78 12.27 -2.13 -3.74
C GLU A 78 10.86 -2.62 -3.36
N ILE A 79 10.34 -2.17 -2.23
CA ILE A 79 8.97 -2.47 -1.78
C ILE A 79 7.94 -1.95 -2.78
N THR A 80 8.11 -0.74 -3.29
CA THR A 80 7.19 -0.14 -4.25
C THR A 80 7.17 -0.94 -5.55
N MET A 81 8.33 -1.36 -6.04
CA MET A 81 8.42 -2.17 -7.25
C MET A 81 7.87 -3.58 -7.05
N PHE A 82 7.97 -4.11 -5.82
CA PHE A 82 7.35 -5.39 -5.47
C PHE A 82 5.81 -5.29 -5.51
N HIS A 83 5.23 -4.20 -5.02
CA HIS A 83 3.79 -3.93 -5.16
C HIS A 83 3.39 -3.80 -6.64
N GLN A 84 4.19 -3.09 -7.44
CA GLN A 84 3.93 -2.95 -8.88
C GLN A 84 3.91 -4.30 -9.59
N GLU A 85 4.80 -5.22 -9.22
CA GLU A 85 4.83 -6.57 -9.80
C GLU A 85 3.55 -7.35 -9.46
N GLY A 86 3.08 -7.30 -8.20
CA GLY A 86 1.82 -7.93 -7.81
C GLY A 86 0.61 -7.32 -8.53
N ILE A 87 0.59 -6.00 -8.71
CA ILE A 87 -0.44 -5.32 -9.52
C ILE A 87 -0.42 -5.87 -10.95
N ARG A 88 0.76 -6.00 -11.56
CA ARG A 88 0.93 -6.54 -12.91
C ARG A 88 0.35 -7.96 -13.02
N GLN A 89 0.59 -8.79 -12.02
CA GLN A 89 0.10 -10.18 -12.01
C GLN A 89 -1.43 -10.25 -11.94
N ILE A 90 -2.06 -9.46 -11.05
CA ILE A 90 -3.51 -9.52 -10.86
C ILE A 90 -4.28 -8.83 -12.00
N VAL A 91 -3.72 -7.78 -12.58
CA VAL A 91 -4.40 -7.00 -13.64
C VAL A 91 -4.15 -7.58 -15.03
N GLY A 92 -3.09 -8.38 -15.18
CA GLY A 92 -2.70 -9.02 -16.45
C GLY A 92 -2.12 -8.04 -17.47
N TYR A 93 -1.60 -8.61 -18.54
CA TYR A 93 -1.08 -7.85 -19.68
C TYR A 93 -2.23 -7.43 -20.62
N GLY A 94 -2.78 -6.26 -20.43
CA GLY A 94 -3.48 -5.52 -21.49
C GLY A 94 -4.95 -5.82 -21.77
N GLY A 95 -5.60 -6.75 -21.04
CA GLY A 95 -6.98 -7.16 -21.34
C GLY A 95 -8.00 -6.94 -20.22
N GLY A 96 -7.58 -6.49 -19.04
CA GLY A 96 -8.47 -6.29 -17.90
C GLY A 96 -9.29 -5.00 -17.95
N ARG A 97 -10.36 -4.94 -17.14
CA ARG A 97 -11.12 -3.70 -16.96
C ARG A 97 -10.22 -2.58 -16.42
N PRO A 98 -10.45 -1.32 -16.79
CA PRO A 98 -9.78 -0.19 -16.15
C PRO A 98 -9.97 -0.23 -14.64
N ILE A 99 -8.91 0.04 -13.91
CA ILE A 99 -8.95 0.25 -12.45
C ILE A 99 -9.10 1.76 -12.22
N ASP A 100 -10.16 2.16 -11.53
CA ASP A 100 -10.41 3.57 -11.21
C ASP A 100 -9.56 4.02 -10.02
N VAL A 101 -9.44 3.16 -8.99
CA VAL A 101 -8.80 3.48 -7.71
C VAL A 101 -7.87 2.36 -7.27
N ILE A 102 -6.68 2.73 -6.80
CA ILE A 102 -5.72 1.82 -6.15
C ILE A 102 -5.51 2.28 -4.72
N ALA A 103 -5.88 1.43 -3.77
CA ALA A 103 -5.66 1.66 -2.35
C ALA A 103 -4.30 1.07 -1.95
N PHE A 104 -3.28 1.94 -1.78
CA PHE A 104 -1.91 1.56 -1.49
C PHE A 104 -1.57 1.80 -0.02
N HIS A 105 -1.53 0.74 0.78
CA HIS A 105 -1.23 0.84 2.21
C HIS A 105 0.29 0.95 2.47
N GLY A 106 1.12 0.28 1.70
CA GLY A 106 2.53 0.06 2.03
C GLY A 106 2.70 -0.88 3.23
N ILE A 107 3.86 -0.82 3.90
CA ILE A 107 4.16 -1.65 5.08
C ILE A 107 4.39 -0.74 6.28
N THR A 108 3.67 -0.97 7.38
CA THR A 108 3.83 -0.17 8.60
C THR A 108 5.17 -0.45 9.26
N LEU A 109 6.05 0.55 9.30
CA LEU A 109 7.32 0.53 10.03
C LEU A 109 7.17 1.02 11.47
N TRP A 110 6.46 2.14 11.66
CA TRP A 110 6.24 2.76 12.96
C TRP A 110 4.80 3.21 13.10
N HIS A 111 4.23 3.01 14.28
CA HIS A 111 2.85 3.37 14.57
C HIS A 111 2.74 3.76 16.04
N LYS A 112 2.57 5.05 16.31
CA LYS A 112 2.49 5.61 17.65
C LYS A 112 1.41 6.71 17.71
N PRO A 113 0.15 6.33 17.90
CA PRO A 113 -0.97 7.29 17.93
C PRO A 113 -0.81 8.36 19.00
N SER A 114 -0.24 8.04 20.17
CA SER A 114 0.05 9.02 21.24
C SER A 114 0.99 10.15 20.78
N ASP A 115 1.85 9.91 19.81
CA ASP A 115 2.75 10.91 19.22
C ASP A 115 2.10 11.57 17.99
N LYS A 116 0.84 11.28 17.69
CA LYS A 116 0.14 11.65 16.44
C LYS A 116 0.95 11.28 15.18
N TYR A 117 1.62 10.13 15.24
CA TYR A 117 2.54 9.71 14.17
C TYR A 117 2.36 8.24 13.75
N THR A 118 2.39 8.05 12.44
CA THR A 118 2.46 6.74 11.81
C THR A 118 3.26 6.83 10.53
N HIS A 119 3.99 5.77 10.20
CA HIS A 119 4.78 5.74 8.96
C HIS A 119 4.68 4.37 8.29
N GLN A 120 4.30 4.39 7.02
CA GLN A 120 4.27 3.24 6.14
C GLN A 120 5.33 3.43 5.05
N ILE A 121 6.16 2.40 4.83
CA ILE A 121 7.16 2.39 3.74
C ILE A 121 6.51 1.98 2.43
N GLY A 122 6.97 2.61 1.35
CA GLY A 122 6.49 2.54 0.00
C GLY A 122 6.18 3.95 -0.53
N ASP A 123 6.35 4.16 -1.84
CA ASP A 123 6.19 5.47 -2.48
C ASP A 123 5.07 5.44 -3.52
N ALA A 124 3.95 6.11 -3.19
CA ALA A 124 2.79 6.19 -4.07
C ALA A 124 3.07 6.96 -5.38
N LYS A 125 4.01 7.92 -5.37
CA LYS A 125 4.38 8.67 -6.59
C LYS A 125 5.20 7.80 -7.54
N ILE A 126 6.13 7.01 -7.00
CA ILE A 126 6.90 6.05 -7.77
C ILE A 126 5.96 4.96 -8.31
N LEU A 127 5.06 4.45 -7.48
CA LEU A 127 4.06 3.46 -7.91
C LEU A 127 3.22 4.01 -9.08
N LYS A 128 2.67 5.22 -8.96
CA LYS A 128 1.88 5.87 -10.02
C LYS A 128 2.65 5.93 -11.33
N LYS A 129 3.92 6.37 -11.29
CA LYS A 129 4.78 6.43 -12.48
C LYS A 129 5.03 5.05 -13.08
N SER A 130 5.30 4.05 -12.24
CA SER A 130 5.65 2.70 -12.70
C SER A 130 4.49 1.96 -13.37
N ILE A 131 3.25 2.23 -12.93
CA ILE A 131 2.03 1.60 -13.50
C ILE A 131 1.44 2.38 -14.68
N ALA A 132 1.84 3.63 -14.94
CA ALA A 132 1.29 4.46 -16.01
C ALA A 132 1.47 3.88 -17.42
N LYS A 133 2.45 2.97 -17.60
CA LYS A 133 2.68 2.24 -18.85
C LYS A 133 1.59 1.20 -19.17
N TYR A 134 0.79 0.78 -18.20
CA TYR A 134 -0.29 -0.18 -18.41
C TYR A 134 -1.59 0.54 -18.77
N LYS A 135 -2.17 0.19 -19.93
CA LYS A 135 -3.35 0.86 -20.50
C LYS A 135 -4.52 0.96 -19.54
N ASN A 136 -4.76 -0.10 -18.77
CA ASN A 136 -5.87 -0.20 -17.81
C ASN A 136 -5.60 0.44 -16.45
N LEU A 137 -4.37 0.94 -16.20
CA LEU A 137 -3.95 1.58 -14.94
C LEU A 137 -3.54 3.05 -15.09
N LYS A 138 -3.32 3.52 -16.32
CA LYS A 138 -2.77 4.86 -16.57
C LYS A 138 -3.58 6.00 -15.93
N ASN A 139 -4.89 5.81 -15.81
CA ASN A 139 -5.82 6.80 -15.24
C ASN A 139 -6.24 6.47 -13.81
N SER A 140 -5.71 5.39 -13.19
CA SER A 140 -6.06 5.03 -11.81
C SER A 140 -5.62 6.12 -10.84
N GLU A 141 -6.46 6.48 -9.89
CA GLU A 141 -6.05 7.29 -8.74
C GLU A 141 -5.45 6.41 -7.65
N ILE A 142 -4.35 6.86 -7.03
CA ILE A 142 -3.75 6.15 -5.90
C ILE A 142 -4.12 6.85 -4.60
N ILE A 143 -4.81 6.12 -3.72
CA ILE A 143 -5.12 6.56 -2.37
C ILE A 143 -4.14 5.90 -1.41
N PHE A 144 -3.56 6.67 -0.52
CA PHE A 144 -2.55 6.21 0.44
C PHE A 144 -2.61 7.03 1.75
N ASN A 145 -1.77 6.70 2.74
CA ASN A 145 -1.76 7.36 4.05
C ASN A 145 -3.07 7.24 4.84
N PHE A 146 -3.78 6.13 4.71
CA PHE A 146 -5.07 5.89 5.39
C PHE A 146 -5.02 6.15 6.90
N ARG A 147 -3.95 5.68 7.56
CA ARG A 147 -3.79 5.79 9.01
C ARG A 147 -3.52 7.23 9.49
N LYS A 148 -2.91 8.05 8.64
CA LYS A 148 -2.46 9.39 9.02
C LYS A 148 -3.63 10.32 9.35
N ASN A 149 -4.65 10.32 8.52
CA ASN A 149 -5.82 11.20 8.72
C ASN A 149 -6.60 10.78 9.97
N ASP A 150 -6.76 9.50 10.21
CA ASP A 150 -7.43 8.98 11.40
C ASP A 150 -6.70 9.41 12.67
N ILE A 151 -5.37 9.24 12.72
CA ILE A 151 -4.55 9.66 13.87
C ILE A 151 -4.60 11.19 14.09
N LEU A 152 -4.59 11.99 13.03
CA LEU A 152 -4.69 13.45 13.15
C LEU A 152 -6.05 13.90 13.70
N ASN A 153 -7.09 13.09 13.53
CA ASN A 153 -8.43 13.27 14.08
C ASN A 153 -8.63 12.46 15.37
N GLU A 154 -7.55 12.18 16.11
CA GLU A 154 -7.55 11.52 17.43
C GLU A 154 -7.98 10.03 17.40
N GLY A 155 -8.07 9.42 16.21
CA GLY A 155 -8.27 7.99 16.05
C GLY A 155 -7.00 7.17 16.31
N GLN A 156 -7.16 5.86 16.34
CA GLN A 156 -6.06 4.91 16.58
C GLN A 156 -5.24 4.59 15.32
N GLY A 157 -5.58 5.17 14.17
CA GLY A 157 -4.92 4.86 12.90
C GLY A 157 -5.23 3.47 12.35
N ALA A 158 -6.38 2.93 12.72
CA ALA A 158 -6.87 1.64 12.25
C ALA A 158 -8.27 1.80 11.61
N PRO A 159 -8.41 2.56 10.52
CA PRO A 159 -9.70 2.90 9.92
C PRO A 159 -10.37 1.72 9.18
N LEU A 160 -9.93 0.50 9.42
CA LEU A 160 -10.45 -0.72 8.80
C LEU A 160 -11.53 -1.41 9.66
N THR A 161 -11.79 -0.89 10.84
CA THR A 161 -12.85 -1.40 11.70
C THR A 161 -14.14 -0.65 11.41
N PRO A 162 -15.23 -1.33 11.09
CA PRO A 162 -16.53 -0.69 10.96
C PRO A 162 -17.02 -0.17 12.32
#